data_0037d2cae0b2b3acee011aabf24c4f94
#
_entry.id   0037d2cae0b2b3acee011aabf24c4f94
#
_cell.length_a   1.000
_cell.length_b   1.000
_cell.length_c   1.000
_cell.angle_alpha   90.00
_cell.angle_beta   90.00
_cell.angle_gamma   90.00
#
_symmetry.space_group_name_H-M   'P 1'
#
loop_
_entity.id
_entity.type
_entity.pdbx_description
1 polymer ?
#
loop_
_entity_poly.entity_id
_entity_poly.type
_entity_poly.pdbx_seq_one_letter_code
_entity_poly.pdbx_strand_id
1 'polypeptide(L)'
;MSLPDYQLVYNNFAPASLEAETLEGSLDAGLNVCTEICDKWTNDPQRVALYYEKADGGSGKLSFAELKEKSARFANYLKSKGIGKGDRVAALLPRSPELLIVIAGTLRAGAVYQPLFTAFGPGAIEYRFERASTQLVVTDPVSYPKLIEVKNCAPAVCVNAAEVSGEIPDFHKTLADQSDQFEPVLVKGSDPFLQMFTSGTVGKSKGVAVPVKALLAFYVYMKYAIDLRDDDVFWNVADPGWAYGLYYAVIGPLLMGHATHFNPGAFTPESTYDMIRKYKITNLAAAPTAYRLLKANDHVLPEGENLGLRVASSAGEPLNPEVVSWIERRHFCPVKDHYGQT
;
A
#
# COMPACT_ATOMS: atom_id res chain seq x y z
N MET A 1 20.30 -7.58 -15.16
CA MET A 1 20.23 -9.08 -15.26
C MET A 1 18.89 -9.47 -15.84
N SER A 2 18.83 -10.52 -16.68
CA SER A 2 17.55 -11.12 -17.08
C SER A 2 16.93 -11.87 -15.89
N LEU A 3 15.59 -12.01 -15.86
CA LEU A 3 14.94 -12.92 -14.94
C LEU A 3 15.57 -14.31 -15.05
N PRO A 4 15.72 -15.04 -13.95
CA PRO A 4 16.18 -16.41 -14.00
C PRO A 4 15.19 -17.28 -14.79
N ASP A 5 15.70 -18.37 -15.37
CA ASP A 5 14.87 -19.33 -16.09
C ASP A 5 13.76 -19.87 -15.18
N TYR A 6 12.51 -19.86 -15.68
CA TYR A 6 11.33 -20.30 -14.91
C TYR A 6 11.50 -21.72 -14.38
N GLN A 7 11.99 -22.65 -15.22
CA GLN A 7 12.11 -24.06 -14.84
C GLN A 7 13.16 -24.25 -13.73
N LEU A 8 14.23 -23.46 -13.78
CA LEU A 8 15.26 -23.48 -12.73
C LEU A 8 14.69 -22.97 -11.39
N VAL A 9 13.94 -21.88 -11.43
CA VAL A 9 13.29 -21.34 -10.22
C VAL A 9 12.26 -22.31 -9.68
N TYR A 10 11.38 -22.83 -10.54
CA TYR A 10 10.32 -23.75 -10.16
C TYR A 10 10.87 -25.03 -9.52
N ASN A 11 11.90 -25.65 -10.13
CA ASN A 11 12.49 -26.89 -9.61
C ASN A 11 13.22 -26.71 -8.28
N ASN A 12 13.69 -25.52 -7.96
CA ASN A 12 14.43 -25.20 -6.73
C ASN A 12 13.57 -24.42 -5.71
N PHE A 13 12.30 -24.19 -6.00
CA PHE A 13 11.43 -23.41 -5.13
C PHE A 13 11.10 -24.20 -3.85
N ALA A 14 11.55 -23.67 -2.71
CA ALA A 14 11.30 -24.24 -1.39
C ALA A 14 10.72 -23.14 -0.46
N PRO A 15 9.45 -23.24 -0.04
CA PRO A 15 8.82 -22.24 0.82
C PRO A 15 9.57 -21.96 2.13
N ALA A 16 10.14 -22.98 2.75
CA ALA A 16 10.91 -22.81 3.99
C ALA A 16 12.20 -22.02 3.78
N SER A 17 12.91 -22.25 2.66
CA SER A 17 14.10 -21.45 2.30
C SER A 17 13.71 -20.01 1.99
N LEU A 18 12.58 -19.82 1.31
CA LEU A 18 12.06 -18.49 0.99
C LEU A 18 11.72 -17.70 2.27
N GLU A 19 11.12 -18.35 3.28
CA GLU A 19 10.84 -17.72 4.57
C GLU A 19 12.14 -17.21 5.21
N ALA A 20 13.15 -18.09 5.33
CA ALA A 20 14.43 -17.76 5.94
C ALA A 20 15.21 -16.66 5.18
N GLU A 21 15.06 -16.59 3.84
CA GLU A 21 15.69 -15.54 3.02
C GLU A 21 14.97 -14.20 3.10
N THR A 22 13.65 -14.20 3.36
CA THR A 22 12.79 -13.02 3.22
C THR A 22 12.47 -12.35 4.55
N LEU A 23 12.21 -13.13 5.60
CA LEU A 23 11.72 -12.66 6.89
C LEU A 23 12.82 -12.74 7.97
N GLU A 24 12.85 -11.76 8.87
CA GLU A 24 13.70 -11.82 10.08
C GLU A 24 13.06 -12.65 11.17
N GLY A 25 11.72 -12.66 11.25
CA GLY A 25 10.97 -13.48 12.18
C GLY A 25 10.55 -14.82 11.59
N SER A 26 9.69 -15.56 12.29
CA SER A 26 9.21 -16.87 11.87
C SER A 26 7.69 -16.91 11.80
N LEU A 27 7.15 -17.52 10.77
CA LEU A 27 5.70 -17.75 10.61
C LEU A 27 5.14 -18.67 11.71
N ASP A 28 5.95 -19.56 12.24
CA ASP A 28 5.55 -20.50 13.30
C ASP A 28 5.82 -19.95 14.71
N ALA A 29 7.03 -19.43 14.96
CA ALA A 29 7.39 -18.87 16.26
C ALA A 29 6.76 -17.51 16.53
N GLY A 30 6.63 -16.70 15.50
CA GLY A 30 6.07 -15.35 15.52
C GLY A 30 6.98 -14.34 14.84
N LEU A 31 6.36 -13.33 14.25
CA LEU A 31 7.00 -12.15 13.67
C LEU A 31 6.11 -10.92 13.86
N ASN A 32 6.64 -9.74 13.60
CA ASN A 32 5.81 -8.54 13.48
C ASN A 32 5.88 -8.01 12.05
N VAL A 33 4.73 -7.82 11.42
CA VAL A 33 4.68 -7.40 10.01
C VAL A 33 5.31 -6.02 9.80
N CYS A 34 5.18 -5.09 10.77
CA CYS A 34 5.84 -3.79 10.65
C CYS A 34 7.37 -3.92 10.75
N THR A 35 7.89 -4.84 11.56
CA THR A 35 9.33 -5.14 11.59
C THR A 35 9.80 -5.59 10.21
N GLU A 36 9.04 -6.46 9.56
CA GLU A 36 9.41 -6.99 8.23
C GLU A 36 9.36 -5.95 7.10
N ILE A 37 8.44 -5.01 7.15
CA ILE A 37 8.28 -3.99 6.09
C ILE A 37 8.92 -2.64 6.43
N CYS A 38 9.45 -2.46 7.64
CA CYS A 38 9.99 -1.18 8.09
C CYS A 38 11.29 -1.32 8.88
N ASP A 39 11.25 -1.97 10.06
CA ASP A 39 12.34 -1.84 11.04
C ASP A 39 13.66 -2.44 10.54
N LYS A 40 13.63 -3.55 9.83
CA LYS A 40 14.82 -4.19 9.25
C LYS A 40 15.58 -3.30 8.26
N TRP A 41 14.96 -2.24 7.76
CA TRP A 41 15.57 -1.32 6.80
C TRP A 41 16.09 -0.03 7.43
N THR A 42 16.03 0.09 8.74
CA THR A 42 16.45 1.32 9.46
C THR A 42 17.97 1.43 9.71
N ASN A 43 18.75 0.45 9.30
CA ASN A 43 20.22 0.48 9.43
C ASN A 43 20.86 1.67 8.68
N ASP A 44 20.23 2.12 7.59
CA ASP A 44 20.53 3.38 6.93
C ASP A 44 19.42 4.39 7.26
N PRO A 45 19.69 5.40 8.11
CA PRO A 45 18.67 6.38 8.51
C PRO A 45 18.21 7.28 7.36
N GLN A 46 18.95 7.32 6.24
CA GLN A 46 18.57 8.06 5.05
C GLN A 46 17.76 7.23 4.04
N ARG A 47 17.64 5.93 4.26
CA ARG A 47 16.86 5.06 3.37
C ARG A 47 15.40 5.47 3.37
N VAL A 48 14.90 5.82 2.18
CA VAL A 48 13.53 6.34 2.02
C VAL A 48 12.53 5.19 1.92
N ALA A 49 11.45 5.28 2.70
CA ALA A 49 10.30 4.38 2.64
C ALA A 49 9.20 4.93 1.72
N LEU A 50 9.03 6.26 1.68
CA LEU A 50 7.97 6.91 0.91
C LEU A 50 8.47 8.21 0.29
N TYR A 51 8.20 8.39 -1.01
CA TYR A 51 8.14 9.69 -1.67
C TYR A 51 6.68 10.07 -1.90
N TYR A 52 6.32 11.33 -1.66
CA TYR A 52 4.93 11.74 -1.82
C TYR A 52 4.81 13.16 -2.38
N GLU A 53 3.77 13.34 -3.18
CA GLU A 53 3.29 14.65 -3.59
C GLU A 53 2.22 15.14 -2.62
N LYS A 54 2.05 16.44 -2.52
CA LYS A 54 1.00 17.10 -1.74
C LYS A 54 -0.02 17.72 -2.68
N ALA A 55 -1.25 17.91 -2.18
CA ALA A 55 -2.31 18.55 -2.96
C ALA A 55 -2.01 20.01 -3.34
N ASP A 56 -1.14 20.69 -2.58
CA ASP A 56 -0.67 22.06 -2.84
C ASP A 56 0.47 22.15 -3.86
N GLY A 57 0.89 21.02 -4.46
CA GLY A 57 2.00 20.92 -5.41
C GLY A 57 3.38 20.76 -4.76
N GLY A 58 3.45 20.73 -3.42
CA GLY A 58 4.66 20.39 -2.70
C GLY A 58 4.97 18.89 -2.78
N SER A 59 6.17 18.50 -2.38
CA SER A 59 6.59 17.10 -2.27
C SER A 59 7.35 16.86 -0.98
N GLY A 60 7.47 15.60 -0.59
CA GLY A 60 8.22 15.21 0.58
C GLY A 60 8.69 13.76 0.50
N LYS A 61 9.42 13.36 1.52
CA LYS A 61 9.86 11.99 1.72
C LYS A 61 9.74 11.61 3.20
N LEU A 62 9.61 10.33 3.45
CA LEU A 62 9.62 9.72 4.78
C LEU A 62 10.65 8.59 4.76
N SER A 63 11.64 8.63 5.64
CA SER A 63 12.60 7.54 5.76
C SER A 63 12.01 6.35 6.53
N PHE A 64 12.63 5.16 6.43
CA PHE A 64 12.25 4.01 7.25
C PHE A 64 12.43 4.30 8.74
N ALA A 65 13.44 5.06 9.13
CA ALA A 65 13.66 5.48 10.52
C ALA A 65 12.51 6.35 11.03
N GLU A 66 12.11 7.38 10.28
CA GLU A 66 10.95 8.22 10.61
C GLU A 66 9.64 7.44 10.64
N LEU A 67 9.45 6.48 9.71
CA LEU A 67 8.28 5.61 9.69
C LEU A 67 8.24 4.72 10.94
N LYS A 68 9.37 4.17 11.37
CA LYS A 68 9.50 3.41 12.63
C LYS A 68 9.02 4.21 13.83
N GLU A 69 9.54 5.43 14.01
CA GLU A 69 9.15 6.32 15.11
C GLU A 69 7.66 6.67 15.08
N LYS A 70 7.15 7.11 13.92
CA LYS A 70 5.75 7.52 13.77
C LYS A 70 4.79 6.35 13.92
N SER A 71 5.14 5.16 13.41
CA SER A 71 4.34 3.95 13.58
C SER A 71 4.34 3.46 15.03
N ALA A 72 5.43 3.63 15.78
CA ALA A 72 5.48 3.33 17.22
C ALA A 72 4.54 4.26 18.00
N ARG A 73 4.53 5.55 17.69
CA ARG A 73 3.58 6.51 18.30
C ARG A 73 2.12 6.12 18.02
N PHE A 74 1.80 5.74 16.78
CA PHE A 74 0.44 5.29 16.45
C PHE A 74 0.09 3.97 17.16
N ALA A 75 1.01 3.02 17.26
CA ALA A 75 0.80 1.78 18.01
C ALA A 75 0.58 2.02 19.50
N ASN A 76 1.31 2.97 20.12
CA ASN A 76 1.08 3.40 21.51
C ASN A 76 -0.32 4.03 21.69
N TYR A 77 -0.75 4.85 20.73
CA TYR A 77 -2.11 5.38 20.74
C TYR A 77 -3.16 4.27 20.67
N LEU A 78 -3.01 3.30 19.77
CA LEU A 78 -3.91 2.15 19.69
C LEU A 78 -3.97 1.40 21.03
N LYS A 79 -2.80 1.11 21.62
CA LYS A 79 -2.70 0.47 22.94
C LYS A 79 -3.42 1.28 24.03
N SER A 80 -3.32 2.62 24.02
CA SER A 80 -4.02 3.48 24.98
C SER A 80 -5.55 3.42 24.86
N LYS A 81 -6.05 3.00 23.69
CA LYS A 81 -7.48 2.77 23.41
C LYS A 81 -7.91 1.32 23.62
N GLY A 82 -7.02 0.46 24.13
CA GLY A 82 -7.29 -0.97 24.29
C GLY A 82 -7.31 -1.76 22.98
N ILE A 83 -6.80 -1.18 21.88
CA ILE A 83 -6.75 -1.81 20.56
C ILE A 83 -5.40 -2.50 20.39
N GLY A 84 -5.42 -3.78 20.00
CA GLY A 84 -4.22 -4.60 19.87
C GLY A 84 -4.40 -5.77 18.91
N LYS A 85 -3.72 -6.87 19.22
CA LYS A 85 -3.65 -8.05 18.36
C LYS A 85 -5.04 -8.54 17.93
N GLY A 86 -5.23 -8.60 16.61
CA GLY A 86 -6.46 -9.11 15.99
C GLY A 86 -7.60 -8.09 15.89
N ASP A 87 -7.49 -6.90 16.48
CA ASP A 87 -8.47 -5.83 16.30
C ASP A 87 -8.33 -5.15 14.94
N ARG A 88 -9.42 -4.66 14.37
CA ARG A 88 -9.41 -4.01 13.04
C ARG A 88 -9.34 -2.51 13.17
N VAL A 89 -8.36 -1.93 12.50
CA VAL A 89 -8.16 -0.49 12.37
C VAL A 89 -8.28 -0.11 10.90
N ALA A 90 -9.19 0.82 10.60
CA ALA A 90 -9.43 1.28 9.24
C ALA A 90 -8.76 2.62 8.95
N ALA A 91 -8.46 2.87 7.67
CA ALA A 91 -8.13 4.20 7.18
C ALA A 91 -9.01 4.56 5.98
N LEU A 92 -9.66 5.72 6.07
CA LEU A 92 -10.37 6.39 5.00
C LEU A 92 -9.58 7.66 4.63
N LEU A 93 -8.41 7.44 4.04
CA LEU A 93 -7.40 8.46 3.74
C LEU A 93 -6.99 8.42 2.26
N PRO A 94 -6.66 9.55 1.65
CA PRO A 94 -5.97 9.57 0.38
C PRO A 94 -4.54 9.01 0.54
N ARG A 95 -3.84 8.87 -0.58
CA ARG A 95 -2.42 8.49 -0.61
C ARG A 95 -1.57 9.61 0.02
N SER A 96 -1.33 9.48 1.31
CA SER A 96 -0.61 10.46 2.14
C SER A 96 0.38 9.77 3.09
N PRO A 97 1.34 10.48 3.67
CA PRO A 97 2.23 9.93 4.69
C PRO A 97 1.48 9.32 5.88
N GLU A 98 0.37 9.94 6.28
CA GLU A 98 -0.46 9.48 7.40
C GLU A 98 -1.06 8.09 7.12
N LEU A 99 -1.47 7.83 5.86
CA LEU A 99 -1.95 6.51 5.45
C LEU A 99 -0.88 5.44 5.72
N LEU A 100 0.38 5.71 5.34
CA LEU A 100 1.47 4.76 5.57
C LEU A 100 1.78 4.58 7.06
N ILE A 101 1.73 5.66 7.84
CA ILE A 101 1.91 5.61 9.31
C ILE A 101 0.82 4.77 9.97
N VAL A 102 -0.44 4.94 9.55
CA VAL A 102 -1.58 4.15 10.05
C VAL A 102 -1.42 2.67 9.71
N ILE A 103 -1.04 2.34 8.46
CA ILE A 103 -0.77 0.95 8.05
C ILE A 103 0.33 0.37 8.95
N ALA A 104 1.50 0.98 8.99
CA ALA A 104 2.66 0.47 9.73
C ALA A 104 2.39 0.36 11.23
N GLY A 105 1.76 1.38 11.85
CA GLY A 105 1.48 1.37 13.28
C GLY A 105 0.40 0.36 13.68
N THR A 106 -0.61 0.15 12.83
CA THR A 106 -1.61 -0.93 13.01
C THR A 106 -0.91 -2.29 13.05
N LEU A 107 -0.04 -2.54 12.07
CA LEU A 107 0.70 -3.80 11.97
C LEU A 107 1.73 -3.97 13.12
N ARG A 108 2.34 -2.87 13.59
CA ARG A 108 3.22 -2.87 14.77
C ARG A 108 2.50 -3.30 16.04
N ALA A 109 1.26 -2.87 16.21
CA ALA A 109 0.40 -3.26 17.33
C ALA A 109 -0.14 -4.70 17.20
N GLY A 110 0.19 -5.44 16.14
CA GLY A 110 -0.38 -6.77 15.85
C GLY A 110 -1.85 -6.71 15.46
N ALA A 111 -2.39 -5.54 15.24
CA ALA A 111 -3.76 -5.33 14.79
C ALA A 111 -3.89 -5.57 13.27
N VAL A 112 -5.12 -5.69 12.80
CA VAL A 112 -5.47 -5.99 11.42
C VAL A 112 -5.82 -4.70 10.69
N TYR A 113 -5.08 -4.35 9.65
CA TYR A 113 -5.37 -3.17 8.86
C TYR A 113 -6.53 -3.42 7.89
N GLN A 114 -7.49 -2.49 7.87
CA GLN A 114 -8.65 -2.51 6.98
C GLN A 114 -8.61 -1.30 6.04
N PRO A 115 -8.28 -1.48 4.75
CA PRO A 115 -8.31 -0.39 3.80
C PRO A 115 -9.75 0.02 3.46
N LEU A 116 -9.95 1.33 3.29
CA LEU A 116 -11.17 1.90 2.74
C LEU A 116 -10.80 2.80 1.55
N PHE A 117 -11.47 2.56 0.45
CA PHE A 117 -11.31 3.42 -0.72
C PHE A 117 -12.05 4.74 -0.49
N THR A 118 -11.39 5.86 -0.72
CA THR A 118 -11.95 7.19 -0.44
C THR A 118 -13.23 7.51 -1.22
N ALA A 119 -13.48 6.83 -2.34
CA ALA A 119 -14.72 6.99 -3.10
C ALA A 119 -15.91 6.18 -2.54
N PHE A 120 -15.73 5.38 -1.48
CA PHE A 120 -16.88 4.69 -0.88
C PHE A 120 -17.85 5.69 -0.26
N GLY A 121 -19.15 5.46 -0.48
CA GLY A 121 -20.22 6.16 0.22
C GLY A 121 -20.50 5.57 1.61
N PRO A 122 -21.29 6.26 2.45
CA PRO A 122 -21.56 5.88 3.84
C PRO A 122 -22.06 4.44 4.02
N GLY A 123 -23.01 3.97 3.21
CA GLY A 123 -23.53 2.59 3.29
C GLY A 123 -22.48 1.52 2.99
N ALA A 124 -21.52 1.79 2.11
CA ALA A 124 -20.42 0.87 1.83
C ALA A 124 -19.42 0.80 2.97
N ILE A 125 -19.20 1.92 3.68
CA ILE A 125 -18.33 2.03 4.87
C ILE A 125 -19.02 1.30 6.03
N GLU A 126 -20.29 1.60 6.31
CA GLU A 126 -21.09 0.98 7.37
C GLU A 126 -21.06 -0.55 7.27
N TYR A 127 -21.35 -1.09 6.08
CA TYR A 127 -21.29 -2.52 5.84
C TYR A 127 -19.95 -3.16 6.21
N ARG A 128 -18.84 -2.47 5.90
CA ARG A 128 -17.48 -2.95 6.19
C ARG A 128 -17.15 -2.87 7.67
N PHE A 129 -17.58 -1.81 8.35
CA PHE A 129 -17.38 -1.65 9.78
C PHE A 129 -18.11 -2.73 10.57
N GLU A 130 -19.36 -2.99 10.25
CA GLU A 130 -20.15 -4.04 10.90
C GLU A 130 -19.53 -5.43 10.69
N ARG A 131 -19.18 -5.75 9.44
CA ARG A 131 -18.63 -7.07 9.10
C ARG A 131 -17.23 -7.32 9.68
N ALA A 132 -16.43 -6.30 9.79
CA ALA A 132 -15.08 -6.41 10.36
C ALA A 132 -15.07 -6.15 11.88
N SER A 133 -16.13 -5.61 12.48
CA SER A 133 -16.14 -5.09 13.85
C SER A 133 -14.98 -4.10 14.05
N THR A 134 -14.93 -3.08 13.20
CA THR A 134 -13.86 -2.07 13.18
C THR A 134 -13.82 -1.29 14.49
N GLN A 135 -12.63 -1.17 15.10
CA GLN A 135 -12.46 -0.55 16.41
C GLN A 135 -12.05 0.92 16.34
N LEU A 136 -11.41 1.33 15.24
CA LEU A 136 -10.97 2.70 15.01
C LEU A 136 -10.92 2.98 13.51
N VAL A 137 -11.22 4.22 13.12
CA VAL A 137 -10.97 4.71 11.76
C VAL A 137 -10.15 6.00 11.80
N VAL A 138 -9.13 6.09 10.95
CA VAL A 138 -8.42 7.34 10.69
C VAL A 138 -8.92 7.92 9.37
N THR A 139 -9.21 9.22 9.35
CA THR A 139 -9.81 9.92 8.21
C THR A 139 -9.17 11.30 8.00
N ASP A 140 -9.56 11.98 6.94
CA ASP A 140 -9.20 13.37 6.63
C ASP A 140 -10.44 14.28 6.59
N PRO A 141 -10.28 15.61 6.52
CA PRO A 141 -11.41 16.55 6.45
C PRO A 141 -12.34 16.33 5.25
N VAL A 142 -11.82 15.85 4.13
CA VAL A 142 -12.61 15.61 2.90
C VAL A 142 -13.50 14.37 3.06
N SER A 143 -13.00 13.34 3.72
CA SER A 143 -13.69 12.06 3.88
C SER A 143 -14.56 11.99 5.15
N TYR A 144 -14.26 12.80 6.17
CA TYR A 144 -14.96 12.81 7.46
C TYR A 144 -16.48 13.00 7.35
N PRO A 145 -17.04 13.89 6.50
CA PRO A 145 -18.50 14.02 6.35
C PRO A 145 -19.21 12.71 6.05
N LYS A 146 -18.57 11.78 5.35
CA LYS A 146 -19.13 10.45 5.05
C LYS A 146 -19.28 9.60 6.30
N LEU A 147 -18.37 9.74 7.28
CA LEU A 147 -18.41 9.00 8.53
C LEU A 147 -19.53 9.48 9.44
N ILE A 148 -19.91 10.74 9.37
CA ILE A 148 -21.05 11.31 10.13
C ILE A 148 -22.37 10.62 9.73
N GLU A 149 -22.49 10.21 8.47
CA GLU A 149 -23.67 9.54 7.95
C GLU A 149 -23.71 8.02 8.25
N VAL A 150 -22.59 7.44 8.74
CA VAL A 150 -22.47 6.01 9.05
C VAL A 150 -23.13 5.74 10.41
N LYS A 151 -24.14 4.87 10.43
CA LYS A 151 -24.71 4.36 11.68
C LYS A 151 -23.66 3.49 12.38
N ASN A 152 -23.56 3.59 13.69
CA ASN A 152 -22.59 2.82 14.48
C ASN A 152 -21.14 2.97 13.96
N CYS A 153 -20.78 4.21 13.58
CA CYS A 153 -19.43 4.50 13.13
C CYS A 153 -18.40 4.13 14.21
N ALA A 154 -17.29 3.51 13.80
CA ALA A 154 -16.16 3.30 14.70
C ALA A 154 -15.64 4.65 15.20
N PRO A 155 -15.07 4.73 16.43
CA PRO A 155 -14.37 5.92 16.90
C PRO A 155 -13.40 6.43 15.83
N ALA A 156 -13.42 7.75 15.57
CA ALA A 156 -12.64 8.35 14.49
C ALA A 156 -11.54 9.28 15.00
N VAL A 157 -10.44 9.35 14.24
CA VAL A 157 -9.35 10.32 14.39
C VAL A 157 -9.17 11.01 13.05
N CYS A 158 -9.05 12.33 13.02
CA CYS A 158 -8.95 13.09 11.79
C CYS A 158 -7.56 13.72 11.63
N VAL A 159 -6.98 13.56 10.47
CA VAL A 159 -5.82 14.36 10.04
C VAL A 159 -6.31 15.79 9.82
N ASN A 160 -5.64 16.79 10.42
CA ASN A 160 -6.07 18.20 10.37
C ASN A 160 -7.50 18.40 10.93
N ALA A 161 -7.79 17.89 12.12
CA ALA A 161 -9.11 17.97 12.74
C ALA A 161 -9.65 19.39 12.90
N ALA A 162 -8.79 20.42 12.89
CA ALA A 162 -9.20 21.83 12.95
C ALA A 162 -9.99 22.29 11.70
N GLU A 163 -9.93 21.54 10.62
CA GLU A 163 -10.64 21.85 9.37
C GLU A 163 -12.07 21.27 9.32
N VAL A 164 -12.47 20.51 10.34
CA VAL A 164 -13.81 19.91 10.44
C VAL A 164 -14.61 20.52 11.58
N SER A 165 -15.93 20.51 11.46
CA SER A 165 -16.83 20.89 12.55
C SER A 165 -17.05 19.71 13.50
N GLY A 166 -17.02 19.98 14.79
CA GLY A 166 -17.23 18.99 15.85
C GLY A 166 -15.94 18.63 16.61
N GLU A 167 -16.11 17.90 17.70
CA GLU A 167 -15.00 17.44 18.52
C GLU A 167 -14.53 16.07 18.02
N ILE A 168 -13.46 16.06 17.23
CA ILE A 168 -12.76 14.84 16.82
C ILE A 168 -11.28 14.95 17.16
N PRO A 169 -10.64 13.88 17.70
CA PRO A 169 -9.21 13.90 17.97
C PRO A 169 -8.38 14.21 16.70
N ASP A 170 -7.40 15.10 16.83
CA ASP A 170 -6.44 15.40 15.78
C ASP A 170 -5.33 14.35 15.75
N PHE A 171 -5.07 13.78 14.56
CA PHE A 171 -4.10 12.71 14.38
C PHE A 171 -2.69 13.12 14.85
N HIS A 172 -2.20 14.27 14.40
CA HIS A 172 -0.83 14.69 14.70
C HIS A 172 -0.64 15.05 16.19
N LYS A 173 -1.62 15.72 16.79
CA LYS A 173 -1.60 16.03 18.23
C LYS A 173 -1.64 14.74 19.04
N THR A 174 -2.53 13.82 18.66
CA THR A 174 -2.66 12.52 19.32
C THR A 174 -1.34 11.73 19.28
N LEU A 175 -0.60 11.75 18.18
CA LEU A 175 0.68 11.08 18.06
C LEU A 175 1.81 11.79 18.81
N ALA A 176 1.79 13.13 18.88
CA ALA A 176 2.82 13.92 19.56
C ALA A 176 2.92 13.56 21.06
N ASP A 177 1.80 13.20 21.67
CA ASP A 177 1.72 12.82 23.09
C ASP A 177 2.16 11.38 23.38
N GLN A 178 2.48 10.58 22.33
CA GLN A 178 2.87 9.17 22.49
C GLN A 178 4.38 8.98 22.42
N SER A 179 4.87 7.94 23.10
CA SER A 179 6.25 7.49 22.97
C SER A 179 6.54 7.00 21.54
N ASP A 180 7.74 7.28 21.06
CA ASP A 180 8.29 6.75 19.82
C ASP A 180 8.93 5.35 19.96
N GLN A 181 8.86 4.80 21.18
CA GLN A 181 9.29 3.43 21.48
C GLN A 181 8.06 2.56 21.71
N PHE A 182 8.01 1.42 21.01
CA PHE A 182 6.95 0.42 21.13
C PHE A 182 7.52 -0.97 20.83
N GLU A 183 7.32 -1.91 21.74
CA GLU A 183 7.70 -3.30 21.49
C GLU A 183 6.72 -3.95 20.50
N PRO A 184 7.17 -4.35 19.30
CA PRO A 184 6.29 -4.90 18.27
C PRO A 184 5.59 -6.18 18.72
N VAL A 185 4.26 -6.24 18.55
CA VAL A 185 3.46 -7.41 18.95
C VAL A 185 3.62 -8.54 17.94
N LEU A 186 4.01 -9.71 18.42
CA LEU A 186 4.22 -10.88 17.56
C LEU A 186 2.90 -11.53 17.14
N VAL A 187 2.82 -11.86 15.87
CA VAL A 187 1.73 -12.61 15.21
C VAL A 187 2.29 -13.84 14.51
N LYS A 188 1.44 -14.85 14.29
CA LYS A 188 1.81 -16.08 13.59
C LYS A 188 1.43 -16.01 12.11
N GLY A 189 2.00 -16.87 11.30
CA GLY A 189 1.71 -16.96 9.88
C GLY A 189 0.23 -17.17 9.51
N SER A 190 -0.56 -17.80 10.41
CA SER A 190 -1.99 -17.99 10.25
C SER A 190 -2.84 -16.81 10.72
N ASP A 191 -2.28 -15.90 11.54
CA ASP A 191 -3.02 -14.73 12.04
C ASP A 191 -3.31 -13.77 10.89
N PRO A 192 -4.49 -13.12 10.85
CA PRO A 192 -4.77 -12.09 9.86
C PRO A 192 -3.97 -10.81 10.16
N PHE A 193 -3.51 -10.13 9.12
CA PHE A 193 -2.92 -8.79 9.22
C PHE A 193 -3.61 -7.74 8.35
N LEU A 194 -4.39 -8.19 7.33
CA LEU A 194 -5.23 -7.32 6.51
C LEU A 194 -6.66 -7.87 6.47
N GLN A 195 -7.63 -6.96 6.50
CA GLN A 195 -9.05 -7.27 6.31
C GLN A 195 -9.52 -6.64 5.00
N MET A 196 -9.56 -7.45 3.94
CA MET A 196 -10.00 -7.00 2.61
C MET A 196 -11.50 -7.23 2.42
N PHE A 197 -12.09 -6.50 1.47
CA PHE A 197 -13.45 -6.74 1.01
C PHE A 197 -13.46 -6.78 -0.51
N THR A 198 -13.87 -7.92 -1.06
CA THR A 198 -13.94 -8.13 -2.51
C THR A 198 -15.33 -7.79 -3.04
N SER A 199 -15.40 -7.37 -4.31
CA SER A 199 -16.67 -7.32 -5.03
C SER A 199 -17.16 -8.77 -5.21
N GLY A 200 -18.13 -9.18 -4.39
CA GLY A 200 -18.72 -10.52 -4.51
C GLY A 200 -19.36 -10.72 -5.88
N THR A 201 -19.21 -11.90 -6.45
CA THR A 201 -19.83 -12.28 -7.74
C THR A 201 -21.36 -12.30 -7.68
N VAL A 202 -21.97 -12.26 -6.47
CA VAL A 202 -23.41 -12.26 -6.23
C VAL A 202 -23.74 -11.28 -5.10
N GLY A 203 -23.84 -9.99 -5.39
CA GLY A 203 -24.44 -8.97 -4.56
C GLY A 203 -23.51 -8.29 -3.54
N LYS A 204 -23.35 -8.80 -2.32
CA LYS A 204 -22.62 -8.10 -1.23
C LYS A 204 -21.15 -8.48 -1.19
N SER A 205 -20.28 -7.50 -0.92
CA SER A 205 -18.83 -7.73 -0.71
C SER A 205 -18.56 -8.79 0.35
N LYS A 206 -17.59 -9.67 0.10
CA LYS A 206 -17.13 -10.66 1.08
C LYS A 206 -15.90 -10.15 1.79
N GLY A 207 -15.87 -10.28 3.13
CA GLY A 207 -14.66 -10.02 3.92
C GLY A 207 -13.66 -11.17 3.75
N VAL A 208 -12.41 -10.81 3.47
CA VAL A 208 -11.29 -11.73 3.33
C VAL A 208 -10.22 -11.34 4.35
N ALA A 209 -9.96 -12.21 5.30
CA ALA A 209 -8.85 -12.07 6.23
C ALA A 209 -7.57 -12.61 5.57
N VAL A 210 -6.63 -11.74 5.28
CA VAL A 210 -5.36 -12.10 4.65
C VAL A 210 -4.36 -12.51 5.74
N PRO A 211 -3.86 -13.76 5.72
CA PRO A 211 -2.95 -14.24 6.76
C PRO A 211 -1.52 -13.71 6.55
N VAL A 212 -0.76 -13.57 7.64
CA VAL A 212 0.64 -13.08 7.62
C VAL A 212 1.53 -13.86 6.65
N LYS A 213 1.32 -15.16 6.50
CA LYS A 213 2.07 -15.98 5.53
C LYS A 213 1.96 -15.52 4.08
N ALA A 214 0.96 -14.68 3.75
CA ALA A 214 0.83 -14.08 2.41
C ALA A 214 1.98 -13.12 2.07
N LEU A 215 2.78 -12.66 3.05
CA LEU A 215 4.01 -11.89 2.81
C LEU A 215 4.95 -12.61 1.85
N LEU A 216 5.09 -13.94 1.97
CA LEU A 216 5.93 -14.72 1.05
C LEU A 216 5.38 -14.69 -0.39
N ALA A 217 4.06 -14.76 -0.55
CA ALA A 217 3.44 -14.64 -1.87
C ALA A 217 3.62 -13.24 -2.46
N PHE A 218 3.53 -12.20 -1.62
CA PHE A 218 3.80 -10.82 -2.08
C PHE A 218 5.24 -10.65 -2.51
N TYR A 219 6.21 -11.17 -1.76
CA TYR A 219 7.62 -11.16 -2.15
C TYR A 219 7.86 -11.87 -3.48
N VAL A 220 7.32 -13.10 -3.66
CA VAL A 220 7.44 -13.86 -4.91
C VAL A 220 6.86 -13.08 -6.09
N TYR A 221 5.70 -12.47 -5.90
CA TYR A 221 5.07 -11.65 -6.94
C TYR A 221 5.91 -10.41 -7.29
N MET A 222 6.43 -9.70 -6.30
CA MET A 222 7.30 -8.55 -6.54
C MET A 222 8.58 -8.94 -7.27
N LYS A 223 9.20 -10.03 -6.83
CA LYS A 223 10.49 -10.50 -7.39
C LYS A 223 10.37 -11.04 -8.82
N TYR A 224 9.33 -11.83 -9.11
CA TYR A 224 9.25 -12.56 -10.37
C TYR A 224 8.21 -12.01 -11.35
N ALA A 225 7.06 -11.57 -10.88
CA ALA A 225 6.02 -11.03 -11.74
C ALA A 225 6.26 -9.54 -12.06
N ILE A 226 6.43 -8.70 -11.04
CA ILE A 226 6.80 -7.28 -11.18
C ILE A 226 8.24 -7.13 -11.69
N ASP A 227 9.12 -8.12 -11.43
CA ASP A 227 10.55 -8.03 -11.73
C ASP A 227 11.20 -6.82 -11.03
N LEU A 228 10.87 -6.64 -9.75
CA LEU A 228 11.46 -5.56 -8.95
C LEU A 228 12.92 -5.91 -8.65
N ARG A 229 13.84 -5.01 -9.01
CA ARG A 229 15.30 -5.16 -8.85
C ARG A 229 15.83 -4.08 -7.92
N ASP A 230 16.98 -4.34 -7.30
CA ASP A 230 17.60 -3.44 -6.32
C ASP A 230 17.89 -2.04 -6.87
N ASP A 231 18.12 -1.93 -8.18
CA ASP A 231 18.39 -0.67 -8.88
C ASP A 231 17.13 0.02 -9.45
N ASP A 232 15.95 -0.56 -9.27
CA ASP A 232 14.72 0.06 -9.72
C ASP A 232 14.24 1.19 -8.82
N VAL A 233 13.68 2.21 -9.45
CA VAL A 233 12.76 3.13 -8.83
C VAL A 233 11.35 2.68 -9.21
N PHE A 234 10.62 2.13 -8.24
CA PHE A 234 9.34 1.48 -8.44
C PHE A 234 8.17 2.38 -8.13
N TRP A 235 7.18 2.39 -8.99
CA TRP A 235 5.89 3.01 -8.72
C TRP A 235 4.73 2.15 -9.19
N ASN A 236 3.82 1.84 -8.29
CA ASN A 236 2.52 1.26 -8.61
C ASN A 236 1.45 2.35 -8.40
N VAL A 237 0.72 2.66 -9.47
CA VAL A 237 -0.29 3.74 -9.50
C VAL A 237 -1.58 3.34 -8.78
N ALA A 238 -1.80 2.05 -8.51
CA ALA A 238 -3.02 1.55 -7.90
C ALA A 238 -3.25 2.10 -6.50
N ASP A 239 -4.52 2.36 -6.17
CA ASP A 239 -4.91 2.91 -4.88
C ASP A 239 -4.83 1.84 -3.77
N PRO A 240 -4.17 2.14 -2.61
CA PRO A 240 -4.07 1.23 -1.47
C PRO A 240 -5.41 0.91 -0.77
N GLY A 241 -6.50 1.57 -1.12
CA GLY A 241 -7.86 1.20 -0.73
C GLY A 241 -8.32 -0.14 -1.35
N TRP A 242 -7.56 -0.66 -2.35
CA TRP A 242 -7.80 -1.93 -3.02
C TRP A 242 -6.64 -2.90 -2.85
N ALA A 243 -6.92 -4.20 -3.05
CA ALA A 243 -5.94 -5.25 -2.85
C ALA A 243 -4.65 -5.05 -3.65
N TYR A 244 -4.76 -4.77 -4.96
CA TYR A 244 -3.60 -4.59 -5.83
C TYR A 244 -2.70 -3.42 -5.38
N GLY A 245 -3.30 -2.30 -4.98
CA GLY A 245 -2.57 -1.16 -4.43
C GLY A 245 -1.95 -1.47 -3.07
N LEU A 246 -2.74 -2.02 -2.13
CA LEU A 246 -2.22 -2.30 -0.78
C LEU A 246 -1.09 -3.34 -0.79
N TYR A 247 -1.27 -4.43 -1.55
CA TYR A 247 -0.28 -5.52 -1.58
C TYR A 247 0.99 -5.13 -2.33
N TYR A 248 0.85 -4.44 -3.48
CA TYR A 248 1.96 -4.25 -4.43
C TYR A 248 2.35 -2.80 -4.68
N ALA A 249 1.63 -1.81 -4.08
CA ALA A 249 2.13 -0.45 -3.99
C ALA A 249 2.62 -0.10 -2.59
N VAL A 250 2.29 -0.89 -1.55
CA VAL A 250 2.70 -0.60 -0.16
C VAL A 250 3.48 -1.76 0.44
N ILE A 251 2.82 -2.89 0.73
CA ILE A 251 3.44 -3.98 1.51
C ILE A 251 4.62 -4.61 0.75
N GLY A 252 4.43 -4.95 -0.52
CA GLY A 252 5.44 -5.64 -1.33
C GLY A 252 6.75 -4.87 -1.50
N PRO A 253 6.75 -3.63 -1.99
CA PRO A 253 7.98 -2.86 -2.13
C PRO A 253 8.68 -2.62 -0.77
N LEU A 254 7.94 -2.28 0.27
CA LEU A 254 8.51 -2.07 1.61
C LEU A 254 9.12 -3.36 2.19
N LEU A 255 8.49 -4.52 1.96
CA LEU A 255 9.04 -5.83 2.37
C LEU A 255 10.41 -6.08 1.73
N MET A 256 10.63 -5.59 0.51
CA MET A 256 11.90 -5.66 -0.20
C MET A 256 12.83 -4.45 0.05
N GLY A 257 12.43 -3.52 0.92
CA GLY A 257 13.22 -2.33 1.27
C GLY A 257 13.26 -1.26 0.19
N HIS A 258 12.31 -1.29 -0.76
CA HIS A 258 12.15 -0.23 -1.75
C HIS A 258 11.20 0.86 -1.24
N ALA A 259 11.46 2.09 -1.66
CA ALA A 259 10.52 3.17 -1.45
C ALA A 259 9.24 2.96 -2.26
N THR A 260 8.09 3.35 -1.68
CA THR A 260 6.87 3.54 -2.45
C THR A 260 6.67 5.00 -2.82
N HIS A 261 5.76 5.28 -3.78
CA HIS A 261 5.47 6.63 -4.25
C HIS A 261 3.97 6.90 -4.15
N PHE A 262 3.60 7.99 -3.48
CA PHE A 262 2.22 8.43 -3.34
C PHE A 262 1.96 9.73 -4.09
N ASN A 263 0.94 9.72 -4.94
CA ASN A 263 0.37 10.89 -5.56
C ASN A 263 -1.11 10.98 -5.15
N PRO A 264 -1.53 11.97 -4.35
CA PRO A 264 -2.89 12.04 -3.80
C PRO A 264 -3.96 12.41 -4.83
N GLY A 265 -3.55 12.99 -5.96
CA GLY A 265 -4.45 13.44 -7.00
C GLY A 265 -5.14 12.32 -7.77
N ALA A 266 -6.12 12.69 -8.58
CA ALA A 266 -6.69 11.79 -9.56
C ALA A 266 -5.62 11.37 -10.58
N PHE A 267 -5.77 10.16 -11.11
CA PHE A 267 -4.89 9.69 -12.17
C PHE A 267 -5.14 10.52 -13.45
N THR A 268 -4.10 11.20 -13.93
CA THR A 268 -4.09 11.88 -15.23
C THR A 268 -2.82 11.51 -15.99
N PRO A 269 -2.83 11.55 -17.33
CA PRO A 269 -1.62 11.35 -18.13
C PRO A 269 -0.49 12.30 -17.77
N GLU A 270 -0.80 13.60 -17.60
CA GLU A 270 0.15 14.64 -17.25
C GLU A 270 0.85 14.34 -15.93
N SER A 271 0.06 14.16 -14.87
CA SER A 271 0.61 13.86 -13.54
C SER A 271 1.40 12.55 -13.51
N THR A 272 1.02 11.58 -14.33
CA THR A 272 1.73 10.30 -14.44
C THR A 272 3.11 10.50 -15.06
N TYR A 273 3.20 11.21 -16.19
CA TYR A 273 4.48 11.46 -16.84
C TYR A 273 5.38 12.39 -16.00
N ASP A 274 4.80 13.35 -15.30
CA ASP A 274 5.55 14.22 -14.38
C ASP A 274 6.14 13.42 -13.21
N MET A 275 5.40 12.48 -12.63
CA MET A 275 5.91 11.57 -11.61
C MET A 275 7.07 10.72 -12.15
N ILE A 276 6.92 10.15 -13.35
CA ILE A 276 7.96 9.31 -13.97
C ILE A 276 9.24 10.14 -14.18
N ARG A 277 9.14 11.34 -14.72
CA ARG A 277 10.29 12.24 -14.94
C ARG A 277 10.94 12.67 -13.62
N LYS A 278 10.12 13.14 -12.68
CA LYS A 278 10.59 13.69 -11.40
C LYS A 278 11.35 12.67 -10.58
N TYR A 279 10.82 11.47 -10.46
CA TYR A 279 11.39 10.41 -9.63
C TYR A 279 12.25 9.43 -10.42
N LYS A 280 12.34 9.58 -11.75
CA LYS A 280 13.08 8.68 -12.64
C LYS A 280 12.61 7.23 -12.47
N ILE A 281 11.29 7.04 -12.50
CA ILE A 281 10.68 5.71 -12.35
C ILE A 281 11.19 4.79 -13.46
N THR A 282 11.69 3.62 -13.09
CA THR A 282 12.19 2.59 -14.02
C THR A 282 11.27 1.38 -14.11
N ASN A 283 10.45 1.14 -13.09
CA ASN A 283 9.51 0.03 -13.02
C ASN A 283 8.12 0.56 -12.66
N LEU A 284 7.19 0.51 -13.62
CA LEU A 284 5.85 1.06 -13.51
C LEU A 284 4.80 -0.05 -13.47
N ALA A 285 3.99 -0.09 -12.40
CA ALA A 285 2.84 -0.97 -12.31
C ALA A 285 1.53 -0.17 -12.30
N ALA A 286 0.56 -0.58 -13.11
CA ALA A 286 -0.74 0.07 -13.19
C ALA A 286 -1.84 -0.89 -13.65
N ALA A 287 -3.09 -0.55 -13.39
CA ALA A 287 -4.23 -1.29 -13.95
C ALA A 287 -4.37 -1.02 -15.47
N PRO A 288 -4.95 -1.93 -16.26
CA PRO A 288 -5.20 -1.73 -17.69
C PRO A 288 -5.95 -0.45 -18.03
N THR A 289 -6.86 -0.04 -17.16
CA THR A 289 -7.61 1.22 -17.31
C THR A 289 -6.69 2.44 -17.35
N ALA A 290 -5.63 2.45 -16.53
CA ALA A 290 -4.64 3.52 -16.53
C ALA A 290 -3.87 3.56 -17.86
N TYR A 291 -3.40 2.43 -18.35
CA TYR A 291 -2.71 2.35 -19.65
C TYR A 291 -3.61 2.72 -20.83
N ARG A 292 -4.89 2.35 -20.79
CA ARG A 292 -5.86 2.80 -21.81
C ARG A 292 -6.04 4.32 -21.82
N LEU A 293 -6.04 4.94 -20.63
CA LEU A 293 -6.14 6.39 -20.52
C LEU A 293 -4.87 7.09 -21.03
N LEU A 294 -3.68 6.57 -20.70
CA LEU A 294 -2.41 7.07 -21.26
C LEU A 294 -2.41 6.98 -22.79
N LYS A 295 -2.82 5.84 -23.35
CA LYS A 295 -2.89 5.64 -24.81
C LYS A 295 -3.90 6.59 -25.47
N ALA A 296 -5.06 6.80 -24.86
CA ALA A 296 -6.06 7.72 -25.40
C ALA A 296 -5.59 9.19 -25.41
N ASN A 297 -4.59 9.51 -24.60
CA ASN A 297 -3.98 10.84 -24.48
C ASN A 297 -2.49 10.81 -24.87
N ASP A 298 -2.14 10.05 -25.88
CA ASP A 298 -0.75 9.82 -26.33
C ASP A 298 0.01 11.12 -26.66
N HIS A 299 -0.72 12.16 -27.06
CA HIS A 299 -0.18 13.48 -27.36
C HIS A 299 0.43 14.23 -26.16
N VAL A 300 0.14 13.80 -24.92
CA VAL A 300 0.70 14.40 -23.69
C VAL A 300 2.20 14.09 -23.54
N LEU A 301 2.65 12.94 -24.03
CA LEU A 301 4.06 12.61 -24.06
C LEU A 301 4.64 13.04 -25.41
N PRO A 302 5.67 13.92 -25.47
CA PRO A 302 6.33 14.30 -26.71
C PRO A 302 6.80 13.08 -27.53
N GLU A 303 6.71 13.16 -28.86
CA GLU A 303 7.13 12.07 -29.74
C GLU A 303 8.62 11.78 -29.57
N GLY A 304 8.99 10.50 -29.44
CA GLY A 304 10.38 10.06 -29.27
C GLY A 304 10.95 10.27 -27.86
N GLU A 305 10.22 10.85 -26.92
CA GLU A 305 10.69 10.97 -25.54
C GLU A 305 10.80 9.59 -24.88
N ASN A 306 11.99 9.25 -24.42
CA ASN A 306 12.26 8.06 -23.63
C ASN A 306 12.31 8.43 -22.14
N LEU A 307 11.34 7.93 -21.37
CA LEU A 307 11.23 8.18 -19.95
C LEU A 307 12.17 7.31 -19.09
N GLY A 308 12.89 6.37 -19.71
CA GLY A 308 13.80 5.47 -19.00
C GLY A 308 13.11 4.32 -18.25
N LEU A 309 11.86 4.00 -18.60
CA LEU A 309 11.20 2.82 -18.05
C LEU A 309 11.92 1.55 -18.51
N ARG A 310 12.28 0.69 -17.56
CA ARG A 310 12.86 -0.63 -17.80
C ARG A 310 11.78 -1.69 -18.07
N VAL A 311 10.68 -1.60 -17.35
CA VAL A 311 9.56 -2.52 -17.44
C VAL A 311 8.27 -1.84 -17.00
N ALA A 312 7.18 -2.22 -17.65
CA ALA A 312 5.83 -1.91 -17.22
C ALA A 312 5.09 -3.21 -16.86
N SER A 313 4.12 -3.12 -15.96
CA SER A 313 3.30 -4.27 -15.59
C SER A 313 1.84 -3.89 -15.35
N SER A 314 0.95 -4.86 -15.53
CA SER A 314 -0.49 -4.66 -15.41
C SER A 314 -1.15 -5.84 -14.71
N ALA A 315 -2.19 -5.57 -13.92
CA ALA A 315 -3.04 -6.59 -13.32
C ALA A 315 -4.43 -6.05 -12.99
N GLY A 316 -5.35 -6.97 -12.68
CA GLY A 316 -6.70 -6.67 -12.25
C GLY A 316 -7.78 -6.94 -13.31
N GLU A 317 -7.45 -6.79 -14.56
CA GLU A 317 -8.26 -7.13 -15.74
C GLU A 317 -7.33 -7.44 -16.93
N PRO A 318 -7.78 -8.13 -17.99
CA PRO A 318 -6.93 -8.41 -19.14
C PRO A 318 -6.43 -7.14 -19.83
N LEU A 319 -5.14 -7.08 -20.16
CA LEU A 319 -4.56 -6.00 -20.94
C LEU A 319 -4.69 -6.30 -22.43
N ASN A 320 -5.29 -5.37 -23.19
CA ASN A 320 -5.49 -5.55 -24.63
C ASN A 320 -4.16 -5.61 -25.37
N PRO A 321 -3.97 -6.54 -26.33
CA PRO A 321 -2.72 -6.64 -27.13
C PRO A 321 -2.32 -5.33 -27.82
N GLU A 322 -3.30 -4.54 -28.23
CA GLU A 322 -3.07 -3.23 -28.85
C GLU A 322 -2.45 -2.23 -27.85
N VAL A 323 -2.83 -2.29 -26.55
CA VAL A 323 -2.25 -1.46 -25.51
C VAL A 323 -0.83 -1.93 -25.18
N VAL A 324 -0.61 -3.24 -25.13
CA VAL A 324 0.74 -3.83 -24.97
C VAL A 324 1.68 -3.32 -26.06
N SER A 325 1.30 -3.48 -27.33
CA SER A 325 2.12 -3.02 -28.47
C SER A 325 2.34 -1.51 -28.47
N TRP A 326 1.38 -0.74 -27.98
CA TRP A 326 1.52 0.71 -27.81
C TRP A 326 2.55 1.04 -26.74
N ILE A 327 2.49 0.42 -25.55
CA ILE A 327 3.45 0.67 -24.46
C ILE A 327 4.87 0.32 -24.91
N GLU A 328 5.07 -0.86 -25.54
CA GLU A 328 6.37 -1.30 -26.01
C GLU A 328 7.00 -0.34 -27.02
N ARG A 329 6.21 0.18 -27.95
CA ARG A 329 6.70 1.16 -28.93
C ARG A 329 6.88 2.55 -28.34
N ARG A 330 5.97 2.96 -27.46
CA ARG A 330 5.86 4.33 -26.98
C ARG A 330 6.77 4.61 -25.80
N HIS A 331 6.95 3.60 -24.94
CA HIS A 331 7.78 3.71 -23.74
C HIS A 331 9.06 2.88 -23.80
N PHE A 332 9.31 2.19 -24.92
CA PHE A 332 10.54 1.41 -25.15
C PHE A 332 10.81 0.34 -24.09
N CYS A 333 9.80 -0.20 -23.45
CA CYS A 333 9.93 -1.18 -22.40
C CYS A 333 8.95 -2.36 -22.59
N PRO A 334 9.32 -3.59 -22.18
CA PRO A 334 8.40 -4.71 -22.18
C PRO A 334 7.26 -4.52 -21.18
N VAL A 335 6.13 -5.15 -21.46
CA VAL A 335 4.95 -5.15 -20.59
C VAL A 335 4.67 -6.56 -20.08
N LYS A 336 4.44 -6.68 -18.77
CA LYS A 336 4.04 -7.93 -18.11
C LYS A 336 2.59 -7.82 -17.69
N ASP A 337 1.72 -8.67 -18.22
CA ASP A 337 0.31 -8.76 -17.82
C ASP A 337 0.15 -9.90 -16.81
N HIS A 338 -0.42 -9.60 -15.65
CA HIS A 338 -0.48 -10.52 -14.52
C HIS A 338 -1.92 -10.91 -14.21
N TYR A 339 -2.14 -12.19 -13.95
CA TYR A 339 -3.39 -12.68 -13.38
C TYR A 339 -3.30 -12.78 -11.86
N GLY A 340 -4.33 -12.30 -11.16
CA GLY A 340 -4.47 -12.44 -9.72
C GLY A 340 -5.90 -12.15 -9.26
N GLN A 341 -6.26 -12.79 -8.15
CA GLN A 341 -7.52 -12.55 -7.44
C GLN A 341 -7.25 -12.48 -5.94
N THR A 342 -8.12 -11.74 -5.23
CA THR A 342 -8.09 -11.66 -3.77
C THR A 342 -8.73 -12.88 -3.14
#